data_a0464bc5a97a2cfda72f88c2d8e6700b
#
_entry.id   a0464bc5a97a2cfda72f88c2d8e6700b
#
_cell.length_a   1.000
_cell.length_b   1.000
_cell.length_c   1.000
_cell.angle_alpha   90.00
_cell.angle_beta   90.00
_cell.angle_gamma   90.00
#
_symmetry.space_group_name_H-M   'P 1'
#
loop_
_entity.id
_entity.type
_entity.pdbx_description
1 polymer ?
#
loop_
_entity_poly.entity_id
_entity_poly.type
_entity_poly.pdbx_seq_one_letter_code
_entity_poly.pdbx_strand_id
1 'polypeptide(L)'
;MLSVLGIAVSSAVLVGYGVWSRRTGRVPRAPRRALASWMGVSVLMLCLSAVAAFAQESGAYAGTAAGMGFIGAALSTGLACVGAGIGVAFVGAAALGVVGEKPSMFGTTLIYIGLAEKIAIYGLVISLFILGKI
;
A
#
# COMPACT_ATOMS: atom_id res chain seq x y z
N MET A 1 -11.65 11.34 -14.65
CA MET A 1 -12.49 10.24 -15.15
C MET A 1 -11.68 9.04 -15.65
N LEU A 2 -10.63 9.23 -16.43
CA LEU A 2 -9.78 8.14 -16.94
C LEU A 2 -9.07 7.31 -15.86
N SER A 3 -8.66 7.93 -14.75
CA SER A 3 -8.00 7.25 -13.63
C SER A 3 -8.94 6.29 -12.87
N VAL A 4 -10.19 6.70 -12.67
CA VAL A 4 -11.21 5.86 -12.00
C VAL A 4 -11.59 4.66 -12.86
N LEU A 5 -11.67 4.83 -14.19
CA LEU A 5 -11.88 3.74 -15.13
C LEU A 5 -10.72 2.73 -15.12
N GLY A 6 -9.47 3.18 -15.05
CA GLY A 6 -8.30 2.30 -14.97
C GLY A 6 -8.29 1.43 -13.70
N ILE A 7 -8.68 2.00 -12.56
CA ILE A 7 -8.78 1.27 -11.28
C ILE A 7 -9.94 0.26 -11.32
N ALA A 8 -11.08 0.65 -11.87
CA ALA A 8 -12.25 -0.23 -12.00
C ALA A 8 -11.97 -1.42 -12.94
N VAL A 9 -11.27 -1.20 -14.03
CA VAL A 9 -10.91 -2.28 -14.99
C VAL A 9 -9.89 -3.23 -14.37
N SER A 10 -8.85 -2.73 -13.68
CA SER A 10 -7.85 -3.59 -13.05
C SER A 10 -8.44 -4.43 -11.92
N SER A 11 -9.33 -3.86 -11.10
CA SER A 11 -10.01 -4.61 -10.04
C SER A 11 -10.99 -5.65 -10.59
N ALA A 12 -11.72 -5.34 -11.66
CA ALA A 12 -12.63 -6.28 -12.32
C ALA A 12 -11.89 -7.47 -12.94
N VAL A 13 -10.72 -7.25 -13.55
CA VAL A 13 -9.86 -8.30 -14.11
C VAL A 13 -9.32 -9.22 -13.01
N LEU A 14 -8.88 -8.66 -11.86
CA LEU A 14 -8.39 -9.46 -10.75
C LEU A 14 -9.48 -10.30 -10.09
N VAL A 15 -10.66 -9.73 -9.88
CA VAL A 15 -11.82 -10.44 -9.34
C VAL A 15 -12.30 -11.50 -10.32
N GLY A 16 -12.41 -11.18 -11.60
CA GLY A 16 -12.82 -12.11 -12.67
C GLY A 16 -11.86 -13.31 -12.77
N TYR A 17 -10.55 -13.06 -12.71
CA TYR A 17 -9.55 -14.12 -12.73
C TYR A 17 -9.62 -15.00 -11.45
N GLY A 18 -9.83 -14.40 -10.30
CA GLY A 18 -9.99 -15.13 -9.02
C GLY A 18 -11.25 -16.01 -9.02
N VAL A 19 -12.35 -15.54 -9.54
CA VAL A 19 -13.61 -16.31 -9.66
C VAL A 19 -13.47 -17.43 -10.69
N TRP A 20 -12.84 -17.15 -11.84
CA TRP A 20 -12.62 -18.14 -12.88
C TRP A 20 -11.69 -19.28 -12.42
N SER A 21 -10.62 -18.96 -11.70
CA SER A 21 -9.68 -19.96 -11.17
C SER A 21 -10.33 -20.88 -10.13
N ARG A 22 -11.26 -20.36 -9.32
CA ARG A 22 -12.05 -21.16 -8.38
C ARG A 22 -13.05 -22.09 -9.07
N ARG A 23 -13.67 -21.64 -10.19
CA ARG A 23 -14.64 -22.46 -10.94
C ARG A 23 -14.00 -23.59 -11.73
N THR A 24 -12.80 -23.39 -12.24
CA THR A 24 -12.12 -24.39 -13.08
C THR A 24 -11.29 -25.41 -12.29
N GLY A 25 -11.12 -25.20 -10.98
CA GLY A 25 -10.28 -26.11 -10.14
C GLY A 25 -8.83 -26.19 -10.60
N ARG A 26 -8.48 -25.50 -11.68
CA ARG A 26 -7.12 -25.39 -12.21
C ARG A 26 -6.48 -24.19 -11.54
N VAL A 27 -5.82 -24.42 -10.39
CA VAL A 27 -4.87 -23.44 -9.89
C VAL A 27 -3.66 -23.53 -10.84
N PRO A 28 -3.48 -22.60 -11.77
CA PRO A 28 -2.25 -22.59 -12.54
C PRO A 28 -1.13 -22.44 -11.52
N ARG A 29 -0.15 -23.33 -11.56
CA ARG A 29 1.11 -23.16 -10.86
C ARG A 29 1.83 -21.96 -11.49
N ALA A 30 1.19 -20.80 -11.42
CA ALA A 30 1.83 -19.57 -11.82
C ALA A 30 3.11 -19.44 -10.97
N PRO A 31 4.28 -19.30 -11.59
CA PRO A 31 5.51 -19.17 -10.82
C PRO A 31 5.32 -18.00 -9.87
N ARG A 32 5.70 -18.18 -8.61
CA ARG A 32 5.58 -17.15 -7.54
C ARG A 32 6.08 -15.77 -8.02
N ARG A 33 7.03 -15.78 -8.96
CA ARG A 33 7.57 -14.58 -9.62
C ARG A 33 6.54 -13.82 -10.46
N ALA A 34 5.63 -14.53 -11.17
CA ALA A 34 4.60 -13.87 -11.96
C ALA A 34 3.53 -13.21 -11.08
N LEU A 35 3.12 -13.84 -9.97
CA LEU A 35 2.21 -13.23 -9.00
C LEU A 35 2.83 -11.99 -8.33
N ALA A 36 4.10 -12.09 -7.95
CA ALA A 36 4.82 -10.96 -7.36
C ALA A 36 4.97 -9.78 -8.34
N SER A 37 5.24 -10.06 -9.63
CA SER A 37 5.33 -9.00 -10.64
C SER A 37 3.98 -8.33 -10.91
N TRP A 38 2.88 -9.09 -10.96
CA TRP A 38 1.54 -8.53 -11.13
C TRP A 38 1.11 -7.68 -9.93
N MET A 39 1.41 -8.11 -8.71
CA MET A 39 1.18 -7.31 -7.51
C MET A 39 2.02 -6.03 -7.52
N GLY A 40 3.29 -6.12 -7.90
CA GLY A 40 4.17 -4.96 -8.01
C GLY A 40 3.69 -3.94 -9.04
N VAL A 41 3.26 -4.40 -10.22
CA VAL A 41 2.68 -3.52 -11.26
C VAL A 41 1.39 -2.87 -10.79
N SER A 42 0.51 -3.60 -10.11
CA SER A 42 -0.74 -3.05 -9.58
C SER A 42 -0.50 -1.97 -8.53
N VAL A 43 0.44 -2.19 -7.61
CA VAL A 43 0.83 -1.19 -6.61
C VAL A 43 1.45 0.04 -7.27
N LEU A 44 2.34 -0.16 -8.25
CA LEU A 44 2.95 0.94 -8.99
C LEU A 44 1.91 1.78 -9.74
N MET A 45 0.94 1.14 -10.39
CA MET A 45 -0.15 1.84 -11.08
C MET A 45 -1.06 2.60 -10.12
N LEU A 46 -1.34 2.05 -8.93
CA LEU A 46 -2.07 2.74 -7.87
C LEU A 46 -1.31 3.98 -7.37
N CYS A 47 0.00 3.87 -7.15
CA CYS A 47 0.83 5.00 -6.75
C CYS A 47 0.88 6.08 -7.85
N LEU A 48 1.05 5.70 -9.12
CA LEU A 48 1.07 6.63 -10.24
C LEU A 48 -0.29 7.33 -10.43
N SER A 49 -1.40 6.62 -10.28
CA SER A 49 -2.74 7.23 -10.38
C SER A 49 -3.03 8.19 -9.23
N ALA A 50 -2.57 7.88 -8.01
CA ALA A 50 -2.68 8.80 -6.88
C ALA A 50 -1.85 10.07 -7.13
N VAL A 51 -0.60 9.95 -7.57
CA VAL A 51 0.24 11.10 -7.92
C VAL A 51 -0.39 11.94 -9.01
N ALA A 52 -0.95 11.33 -10.06
CA ALA A 52 -1.61 12.05 -11.14
C ALA A 52 -2.89 12.77 -10.69
N ALA A 53 -3.66 12.19 -9.76
CA ALA A 53 -4.84 12.85 -9.19
C ALA A 53 -4.45 14.10 -8.38
N PHE A 54 -3.43 14.02 -7.56
CA PHE A 54 -2.92 15.17 -6.81
C PHE A 54 -2.29 16.25 -7.70
N ALA A 55 -1.63 15.86 -8.80
CA ALA A 55 -1.06 16.81 -9.75
C ALA A 55 -2.11 17.67 -10.48
N GLN A 56 -3.33 17.16 -10.65
CA GLN A 56 -4.42 17.91 -11.29
C GLN A 56 -5.02 18.99 -10.37
N GLU A 57 -5.03 18.79 -9.06
CA GLU A 57 -5.51 19.79 -8.10
C GLU A 57 -4.48 20.89 -7.81
N SER A 58 -3.20 20.64 -8.07
CA SER A 58 -2.10 21.57 -7.79
C SER A 58 -2.09 22.82 -8.67
N GLY A 59 -2.93 22.91 -9.70
CA GLY A 59 -3.04 24.09 -10.57
C GLY A 59 -3.51 25.38 -9.89
N ALA A 60 -4.04 25.29 -8.66
CA ALA A 60 -4.55 26.43 -7.90
C ALA A 60 -3.55 27.01 -6.89
N TYR A 61 -2.46 26.31 -6.58
CA TYR A 61 -1.47 26.70 -5.55
C TYR A 61 -0.11 26.99 -6.20
N ALA A 62 -0.05 28.06 -6.96
CA ALA A 62 1.12 28.45 -7.75
C ALA A 62 2.23 29.16 -6.94
N GLY A 63 2.69 28.52 -5.86
CA GLY A 63 3.91 28.91 -5.18
C GLY A 63 4.91 27.77 -5.18
N THR A 64 6.14 28.01 -5.59
CA THR A 64 7.21 26.99 -5.59
C THR A 64 7.38 26.34 -4.21
N ALA A 65 7.21 27.11 -3.13
CA ALA A 65 7.30 26.64 -1.76
C ALA A 65 6.15 25.66 -1.39
N ALA A 66 4.92 25.96 -1.77
CA ALA A 66 3.77 25.08 -1.55
C ALA A 66 3.92 23.76 -2.33
N GLY A 67 4.39 23.83 -3.59
CA GLY A 67 4.67 22.64 -4.39
C GLY A 67 5.70 21.71 -3.76
N MET A 68 6.78 22.27 -3.22
CA MET A 68 7.80 21.49 -2.49
C MET A 68 7.23 20.88 -1.19
N GLY A 69 6.33 21.58 -0.51
CA GLY A 69 5.63 21.05 0.66
C GLY A 69 4.74 19.85 0.33
N PHE A 70 3.99 19.88 -0.77
CA PHE A 70 3.19 18.73 -1.22
C PHE A 70 4.07 17.53 -1.57
N ILE A 71 5.22 17.73 -2.23
CA ILE A 71 6.19 16.66 -2.49
C ILE A 71 6.75 16.10 -1.18
N GLY A 72 7.10 16.96 -0.23
CA GLY A 72 7.60 16.55 1.09
C GLY A 72 6.57 15.71 1.86
N ALA A 73 5.30 16.13 1.86
CA ALA A 73 4.21 15.39 2.50
C ALA A 73 3.98 14.02 1.82
N ALA A 74 3.98 13.97 0.50
CA ALA A 74 3.82 12.73 -0.25
C ALA A 74 4.97 11.74 0.00
N LEU A 75 6.22 12.24 0.02
CA LEU A 75 7.40 11.43 0.32
C LEU A 75 7.38 10.91 1.77
N SER A 76 7.01 11.74 2.73
CA SER A 76 6.92 11.35 4.14
C SER A 76 5.97 10.17 4.32
N THR A 77 4.73 10.27 3.82
CA THR A 77 3.76 9.17 3.90
C THR A 77 4.19 7.97 3.06
N GLY A 78 4.65 8.21 1.83
CA GLY A 78 5.02 7.12 0.91
C GLY A 78 6.16 6.26 1.43
N LEU A 79 7.26 6.86 1.90
CA LEU A 79 8.40 6.14 2.45
C LEU A 79 8.05 5.44 3.77
N ALA A 80 7.24 6.09 4.62
CA ALA A 80 6.78 5.47 5.86
C ALA A 80 5.89 4.24 5.60
N CYS A 81 5.01 4.29 4.61
CA CYS A 81 4.17 3.14 4.21
C CYS A 81 5.02 1.99 3.66
N VAL A 82 6.05 2.26 2.86
CA VAL A 82 6.98 1.23 2.37
C VAL A 82 7.73 0.60 3.54
N GLY A 83 8.26 1.42 4.45
CA GLY A 83 8.96 0.94 5.64
C GLY A 83 8.08 0.10 6.56
N ALA A 84 6.86 0.57 6.82
CA ALA A 84 5.87 -0.17 7.61
C ALA A 84 5.48 -1.50 6.93
N GLY A 85 5.27 -1.50 5.62
CA GLY A 85 4.95 -2.71 4.87
C GLY A 85 6.05 -3.78 4.96
N ILE A 86 7.32 -3.37 4.87
CA ILE A 86 8.47 -4.27 5.08
C ILE A 86 8.49 -4.77 6.53
N GLY A 87 8.33 -3.87 7.51
CA GLY A 87 8.29 -4.21 8.94
C GLY A 87 7.18 -5.22 9.26
N VAL A 88 5.97 -4.97 8.79
CA VAL A 88 4.81 -5.87 8.96
C VAL A 88 5.03 -7.21 8.28
N ALA A 89 5.68 -7.25 7.12
CA ALA A 89 5.98 -8.51 6.43
C ALA A 89 6.89 -9.42 7.27
N PHE A 90 7.96 -8.86 7.86
CA PHE A 90 8.87 -9.63 8.72
C PHE A 90 8.24 -10.03 10.05
N VAL A 91 7.63 -9.05 10.75
CA VAL A 91 6.98 -9.29 12.05
C VAL A 91 5.79 -10.23 11.88
N GLY A 92 4.98 -10.05 10.83
CA GLY A 92 3.83 -10.90 10.54
C GLY A 92 4.23 -12.34 10.23
N ALA A 93 5.29 -12.56 9.44
CA ALA A 93 5.78 -13.90 9.17
C ALA A 93 6.27 -14.61 10.45
N ALA A 94 7.03 -13.91 11.30
CA ALA A 94 7.47 -14.42 12.59
C ALA A 94 6.29 -14.69 13.54
N ALA A 95 5.33 -13.78 13.60
CA ALA A 95 4.12 -13.91 14.42
C ALA A 95 3.29 -15.13 14.03
N LEU A 96 3.08 -15.37 12.73
CA LEU A 96 2.37 -16.54 12.25
C LEU A 96 3.08 -17.86 12.62
N GLY A 97 4.42 -17.86 12.57
CA GLY A 97 5.20 -19.03 13.03
C GLY A 97 4.97 -19.31 14.52
N VAL A 98 5.08 -18.29 15.36
CA VAL A 98 4.87 -18.43 16.82
C VAL A 98 3.44 -18.87 17.14
N VAL A 99 2.44 -18.28 16.50
CA VAL A 99 1.02 -18.63 16.72
C VAL A 99 0.72 -20.06 16.26
N GLY A 100 1.37 -20.51 15.18
CA GLY A 100 1.25 -21.89 14.70
C GLY A 100 1.75 -22.93 15.70
N GLU A 101 2.81 -22.60 16.44
CA GLU A 101 3.36 -23.47 17.49
C GLU A 101 2.65 -23.30 18.84
N LYS A 102 2.29 -22.06 19.19
CA LYS A 102 1.70 -21.67 20.47
C LYS A 102 0.52 -20.71 20.26
N PRO A 103 -0.70 -21.20 20.03
CA PRO A 103 -1.88 -20.36 19.81
C PRO A 103 -2.18 -19.35 20.92
N SER A 104 -1.74 -19.61 22.16
CA SER A 104 -1.87 -18.69 23.30
C SER A 104 -1.10 -17.39 23.13
N MET A 105 -0.10 -17.33 22.24
CA MET A 105 0.72 -16.15 21.96
C MET A 105 0.07 -15.16 20.96
N PHE A 106 -1.13 -15.46 20.45
CA PHE A 106 -1.82 -14.62 19.45
C PHE A 106 -1.94 -13.16 19.90
N GLY A 107 -2.37 -12.90 21.13
CA GLY A 107 -2.52 -11.54 21.66
C GLY A 107 -1.20 -10.77 21.72
N THR A 108 -0.13 -11.43 22.13
CA THR A 108 1.21 -10.83 22.20
C THR A 108 1.75 -10.51 20.79
N THR A 109 1.55 -11.39 19.82
CA THR A 109 2.01 -11.18 18.44
C THR A 109 1.28 -10.02 17.76
N LEU A 110 -0.01 -9.79 18.06
CA LEU A 110 -0.76 -8.63 17.56
C LEU A 110 -0.17 -7.29 18.03
N ILE A 111 0.37 -7.23 19.25
CA ILE A 111 1.02 -6.01 19.75
C ILE A 111 2.23 -5.67 18.87
N TYR A 112 3.07 -6.64 18.54
CA TYR A 112 4.24 -6.41 17.69
C TYR A 112 3.87 -5.99 16.26
N ILE A 113 2.82 -6.58 15.67
CA ILE A 113 2.29 -6.18 14.38
C ILE A 113 1.80 -4.72 14.44
N GLY A 114 1.01 -4.37 15.46
CA GLY A 114 0.52 -3.00 15.66
C GLY A 114 1.64 -1.98 15.89
N LEU A 115 2.75 -2.38 16.51
CA LEU A 115 3.93 -1.50 16.64
C LEU A 115 4.59 -1.25 15.28
N ALA A 116 4.67 -2.24 14.41
CA ALA A 116 5.23 -2.09 13.06
C ALA A 116 4.36 -1.16 12.19
N GLU A 117 3.03 -1.21 12.33
CA GLU A 117 2.10 -0.33 11.61
C GLU A 117 2.21 1.15 12.01
N LYS A 118 2.63 1.44 13.25
CA LYS A 118 2.79 2.82 13.74
C LYS A 118 3.80 3.64 12.93
N ILE A 119 4.73 3.01 12.24
CA ILE A 119 5.69 3.69 11.36
C ILE A 119 4.95 4.44 10.25
N ALA A 120 3.92 3.82 9.63
CA ALA A 120 3.10 4.48 8.62
C ALA A 120 2.29 5.65 9.19
N ILE A 121 1.73 5.49 10.39
CA ILE A 121 0.97 6.53 11.08
C ILE A 121 1.86 7.75 11.37
N TYR A 122 3.10 7.52 11.77
CA TYR A 122 4.05 8.60 12.02
C TYR A 122 4.34 9.42 10.76
N GLY A 123 4.53 8.75 9.61
CA GLY A 123 4.71 9.43 8.32
C GLY A 123 3.49 10.25 7.90
N LEU A 124 2.28 9.72 8.16
CA LEU A 124 1.04 10.44 7.93
C LEU A 124 0.93 11.70 8.80
N VAL A 125 1.26 11.60 10.08
CA VAL A 125 1.24 12.75 11.01
C VAL A 125 2.19 13.87 10.53
N ILE A 126 3.39 13.51 10.10
CA ILE A 126 4.34 14.50 9.54
C ILE A 126 3.78 15.16 8.29
N SER A 127 3.15 14.38 7.40
CA SER A 127 2.51 14.93 6.19
C SER A 127 1.41 15.94 6.55
N LEU A 128 0.57 15.63 7.55
CA LEU A 128 -0.46 16.54 8.02
C LEU A 128 0.13 17.83 8.60
N PHE A 129 1.25 17.76 9.33
CA PHE A 129 1.94 18.96 9.83
C PHE A 129 2.50 19.81 8.69
N ILE A 130 3.04 19.19 7.64
CA ILE A 130 3.52 19.92 6.46
C ILE A 130 2.35 20.62 5.77
N LEU A 131 1.26 19.88 5.50
CA LEU A 131 0.07 20.42 4.85
C LEU A 131 -0.62 21.52 5.66
N GLY A 132 -0.58 21.45 6.98
CA GLY A 132 -1.11 22.49 7.86
C GLY A 132 -0.28 23.77 7.93
N LYS A 133 0.91 23.79 7.30
CA LYS A 133 1.81 24.95 7.21
C LYS A 133 1.78 25.65 5.85
N ILE A 134 1.16 25.04 4.87
CA ILE A 134 0.99 25.54 3.51
C ILE A 134 -0.39 26.19 3.39
#